data_fd8dcfd1bb4a053de10fb44af1c4a4d0
#
_entry.id   fd8dcfd1bb4a053de10fb44af1c4a4d0
#
_cell.length_a   1.000
_cell.length_b   1.000
_cell.length_c   1.000
_cell.angle_alpha   90.00
_cell.angle_beta   90.00
_cell.angle_gamma   90.00
#
_symmetry.space_group_name_H-M   'P 1'
#
loop_
_entity.id
_entity.type
_entity.pdbx_description
1 polymer ?
#
loop_
_entity_poly.entity_id
_entity_poly.type
_entity_poly.pdbx_seq_one_letter_code
_entity_poly.pdbx_strand_id
1 'polypeptide(L)'
;MAKCLTPMSVAIALGSSLACSGARDTQSDPTSFGGVSTTDATTEDSLTTGAEPHPVETDTSDPEPGTTDESGETDDGGLPDPPGDDMPPPDEEGCHAIYAQDLLPTFNLTIDPVVWDLLIYEWNHGQEIEDMGGNPKNYHPLAAFQYGDIVIQNAEIRLRGNATHWDPIPGDKMQFQIGFHTNDDNGNFLGIKRLVLEAATYNRHMLRDRLSLAFMRDVGVDAPCANHARVDVNGEYYGLFTNVEKLDEVFLERVFDDPTGDLWKRANWQLKTNTDSSNDDRLEDLKDAEGSEELFTYLDIEQALRVFAAEAVIPNSDGMWAGGLNFYLYDEPIGGKFFLLPWDLDNTFERFNDPPDGEYPENPDPIVWEKWTSHGRPFYDIALEDPMWFSAYIELIDEIVHHGYTPDKMHERIDTWTAQIQSAVEQDQNKPWSNEKYLDEVEDLHIYVQARFEFLEAWLECWNNGGVDDGDGYCESP
;
A
#
# COMPACT_ATOMS: atom_id res chain seq x y z
N MET A 1 64.00 11.30 33.44
CA MET A 1 64.84 11.43 32.23
C MET A 1 63.91 11.75 31.06
N ALA A 2 64.06 12.95 30.59
CA ALA A 2 63.28 13.54 29.50
C ALA A 2 63.71 13.02 28.13
N LYS A 3 62.79 12.91 27.20
CA LYS A 3 63.05 13.26 25.79
C LYS A 3 61.73 13.63 25.10
N CYS A 4 61.61 14.93 24.83
CA CYS A 4 60.79 15.50 23.78
C CYS A 4 61.21 15.02 22.39
N LEU A 5 60.28 14.92 21.48
CA LEU A 5 60.50 15.23 20.06
C LEU A 5 59.19 15.78 19.42
N THR A 6 59.41 16.94 18.86
CA THR A 6 58.46 17.87 18.23
C THR A 6 58.07 17.50 16.78
N PRO A 7 57.12 18.20 16.16
CA PRO A 7 56.42 17.81 14.95
C PRO A 7 57.14 18.24 13.67
N MET A 8 56.82 17.57 12.58
CA MET A 8 57.33 17.97 11.25
C MET A 8 56.16 18.44 10.37
N SER A 9 56.12 19.75 10.19
CA SER A 9 55.32 20.41 9.15
C SER A 9 55.99 20.22 7.79
N VAL A 10 55.20 19.95 6.77
CA VAL A 10 55.61 20.15 5.37
C VAL A 10 54.50 20.95 4.68
N ALA A 11 54.82 22.18 4.39
CA ALA A 11 54.15 23.03 3.42
C ALA A 11 54.85 22.94 2.05
N ILE A 12 54.19 23.35 1.02
CA ILE A 12 54.67 23.73 -0.35
C ILE A 12 53.75 23.13 -1.41
N ALA A 13 53.24 23.74 -2.44
CA ALA A 13 53.38 25.11 -3.00
C ALA A 13 52.22 25.35 -3.99
N LEU A 14 51.95 26.59 -4.15
CA LEU A 14 51.12 27.25 -5.17
C LEU A 14 51.62 26.92 -6.61
N GLY A 15 50.66 26.64 -7.50
CA GLY A 15 50.87 26.64 -8.94
C GLY A 15 49.63 27.22 -9.63
N SER A 16 49.72 28.52 -9.92
CA SER A 16 48.77 29.29 -10.71
C SER A 16 48.93 28.98 -12.19
N SER A 17 47.84 28.73 -12.91
CA SER A 17 47.75 29.12 -14.32
C SER A 17 46.32 29.45 -14.74
N LEU A 18 46.23 30.57 -15.39
CA LEU A 18 45.10 31.36 -15.85
C LEU A 18 44.24 30.67 -16.94
N ALA A 19 42.95 31.01 -16.84
CA ALA A 19 42.05 31.57 -17.87
C ALA A 19 41.49 30.66 -18.96
N CYS A 20 40.16 30.52 -19.05
CA CYS A 20 39.29 31.31 -19.92
C CYS A 20 37.81 30.96 -19.74
N SER A 21 37.08 31.98 -19.40
CA SER A 21 35.70 32.35 -19.74
C SER A 21 34.78 31.36 -20.45
N GLY A 22 33.61 31.18 -19.85
CA GLY A 22 32.43 30.65 -20.48
C GLY A 22 31.24 30.64 -19.50
N ALA A 23 30.65 31.82 -19.28
CA ALA A 23 29.41 31.95 -18.54
C ALA A 23 28.29 31.23 -19.28
N ARG A 24 27.60 30.34 -18.61
CA ARG A 24 26.16 30.08 -18.81
C ARG A 24 25.55 29.87 -17.44
N ASP A 25 24.88 30.92 -16.98
CA ASP A 25 23.83 30.80 -15.99
C ASP A 25 22.77 29.81 -16.46
N THR A 26 22.55 28.79 -15.67
CA THR A 26 21.25 28.11 -15.59
C THR A 26 20.95 27.94 -14.14
N GLN A 27 20.31 28.95 -13.59
CA GLN A 27 19.47 28.86 -12.41
C GLN A 27 18.35 27.89 -12.74
N SER A 28 18.34 26.73 -12.16
CA SER A 28 17.16 25.88 -12.08
C SER A 28 16.54 26.09 -10.69
N ASP A 29 15.53 26.93 -10.66
CA ASP A 29 14.61 27.00 -9.53
C ASP A 29 13.92 25.64 -9.35
N PRO A 30 13.72 25.17 -8.12
CA PRO A 30 12.88 24.04 -7.85
C PRO A 30 11.41 24.49 -8.03
N THR A 31 10.81 24.08 -9.13
CA THR A 31 9.41 24.34 -9.40
C THR A 31 8.54 23.55 -8.44
N SER A 32 7.83 24.30 -7.62
CA SER A 32 6.66 23.89 -6.87
C SER A 32 5.73 23.00 -7.71
N PHE A 33 5.36 21.86 -7.17
CA PHE A 33 4.27 21.05 -7.68
C PHE A 33 2.96 21.82 -7.50
N GLY A 34 2.54 22.49 -8.56
CA GLY A 34 1.24 23.12 -8.64
C GLY A 34 0.16 22.05 -8.88
N GLY A 35 -0.82 22.05 -7.98
CA GLY A 35 -2.01 21.22 -8.14
C GLY A 35 -2.70 21.51 -9.48
N VAL A 36 -2.93 20.48 -10.25
CA VAL A 36 -3.82 20.52 -11.41
C VAL A 36 -5.21 20.16 -10.94
N SER A 37 -6.04 21.17 -10.85
CA SER A 37 -7.51 21.02 -10.73
C SER A 37 -8.04 20.52 -12.06
N THR A 38 -8.46 19.27 -12.13
CA THR A 38 -9.24 18.79 -13.26
C THR A 38 -10.71 19.09 -13.01
N THR A 39 -11.21 20.11 -13.68
CA THR A 39 -12.65 20.32 -13.83
C THR A 39 -13.17 19.35 -14.87
N ASP A 40 -14.00 18.41 -14.45
CA ASP A 40 -14.81 17.60 -15.33
C ASP A 40 -15.82 18.49 -16.04
N ALA A 41 -15.72 18.52 -17.37
CA ALA A 41 -16.73 19.09 -18.23
C ALA A 41 -17.62 17.96 -18.78
N THR A 42 -18.75 17.73 -18.14
CA THR A 42 -19.85 16.95 -18.72
C THR A 42 -20.51 17.76 -19.85
N THR A 43 -20.42 17.25 -21.05
CA THR A 43 -21.29 17.68 -22.15
C THR A 43 -22.47 16.72 -22.26
N GLU A 44 -23.63 17.20 -21.82
CA GLU A 44 -24.92 16.63 -22.17
C GLU A 44 -25.21 16.93 -23.64
N ASP A 45 -25.53 15.91 -24.41
CA ASP A 45 -26.22 16.10 -25.68
C ASP A 45 -27.59 15.42 -25.63
N SER A 46 -28.60 16.28 -25.53
CA SER A 46 -30.02 15.92 -25.55
C SER A 46 -30.51 15.76 -26.96
N LEU A 47 -31.12 14.63 -27.28
CA LEU A 47 -32.06 14.54 -28.40
C LEU A 47 -33.34 13.81 -27.98
N THR A 48 -34.35 14.62 -27.82
CA THR A 48 -35.76 14.28 -27.67
C THR A 48 -36.40 13.76 -28.95
N THR A 49 -37.23 12.72 -28.85
CA THR A 49 -38.55 12.52 -29.48
C THR A 49 -39.08 11.19 -28.95
N GLY A 50 -40.11 11.05 -28.22
CA GLY A 50 -41.50 11.45 -28.35
C GLY A 50 -42.32 10.34 -29.01
N ALA A 51 -43.03 9.50 -28.19
CA ALA A 51 -44.37 9.00 -28.41
C ALA A 51 -44.76 7.87 -27.43
N GLU A 52 -45.65 8.18 -26.53
CA GLU A 52 -46.64 7.22 -26.00
C GLU A 52 -47.71 6.99 -27.05
N PRO A 53 -48.54 5.94 -27.01
CA PRO A 53 -49.59 5.81 -26.00
C PRO A 53 -50.18 4.41 -25.69
N HIS A 54 -50.69 4.35 -24.50
CA HIS A 54 -51.96 3.75 -23.99
C HIS A 54 -52.36 2.25 -24.17
N PRO A 55 -53.19 1.80 -23.25
CA PRO A 55 -53.31 0.37 -22.81
C PRO A 55 -54.53 -0.32 -23.37
N VAL A 56 -54.54 -1.65 -23.32
CA VAL A 56 -55.78 -2.44 -23.44
C VAL A 56 -55.82 -3.55 -22.38
N GLU A 57 -56.89 -3.53 -21.64
CA GLU A 57 -57.33 -4.46 -20.61
C GLU A 57 -57.94 -5.74 -21.16
N THR A 58 -58.05 -6.71 -20.18
CA THR A 58 -59.00 -7.82 -20.06
C THR A 58 -58.66 -9.08 -20.88
N ASP A 59 -58.80 -10.29 -20.34
CA ASP A 59 -59.82 -10.87 -19.50
C ASP A 59 -59.39 -12.27 -18.96
N THR A 60 -59.95 -12.64 -17.87
CA THR A 60 -60.01 -13.86 -17.07
C THR A 60 -60.20 -15.21 -17.78
N SER A 61 -59.56 -16.26 -17.26
CA SER A 61 -60.28 -17.47 -16.76
C SER A 61 -59.31 -18.66 -16.54
N ASP A 62 -59.27 -19.13 -15.27
CA ASP A 62 -58.85 -20.48 -14.89
C ASP A 62 -59.74 -21.59 -15.47
N PRO A 63 -59.28 -22.85 -15.64
CA PRO A 63 -59.28 -23.80 -14.53
C PRO A 63 -58.14 -24.83 -14.50
N GLU A 64 -57.73 -25.23 -13.30
CA GLU A 64 -57.08 -26.50 -12.99
C GLU A 64 -58.07 -27.70 -13.08
N PRO A 65 -57.67 -29.00 -12.93
CA PRO A 65 -56.35 -29.62 -12.74
C PRO A 65 -56.11 -30.89 -13.62
N GLY A 66 -54.86 -31.38 -13.61
CA GLY A 66 -54.61 -32.73 -14.16
C GLY A 66 -53.18 -33.21 -13.91
N THR A 67 -53.00 -34.04 -12.91
CA THR A 67 -51.82 -34.84 -12.65
C THR A 67 -51.52 -35.85 -13.75
N THR A 68 -50.26 -35.92 -14.21
CA THR A 68 -49.60 -37.21 -14.56
C THR A 68 -48.08 -37.01 -14.54
N ASP A 69 -47.41 -37.87 -13.80
CA ASP A 69 -45.97 -38.13 -13.82
C ASP A 69 -45.52 -38.54 -15.23
N GLU A 70 -44.44 -37.93 -15.71
CA GLU A 70 -43.43 -38.64 -16.52
C GLU A 70 -42.10 -37.88 -16.45
N SER A 71 -41.08 -38.58 -15.96
CA SER A 71 -39.68 -38.27 -15.95
C SER A 71 -39.16 -38.03 -17.36
N GLY A 72 -38.70 -36.81 -17.63
CA GLY A 72 -37.93 -36.48 -18.81
C GLY A 72 -36.76 -35.60 -18.35
N GLU A 73 -35.57 -36.19 -18.25
CA GLU A 73 -34.31 -35.43 -18.12
C GLU A 73 -34.17 -34.54 -19.34
N THR A 74 -34.39 -33.25 -19.17
CA THR A 74 -33.88 -32.23 -20.10
C THR A 74 -32.55 -31.72 -19.52
N ASP A 75 -31.50 -32.08 -20.24
CA ASP A 75 -30.15 -31.51 -20.08
C ASP A 75 -30.26 -29.98 -20.32
N ASP A 76 -30.54 -29.26 -19.23
CA ASP A 76 -30.54 -27.82 -19.20
C ASP A 76 -29.07 -27.46 -18.91
N GLY A 77 -28.34 -27.03 -19.96
CA GLY A 77 -26.97 -26.53 -19.87
C GLY A 77 -26.89 -25.28 -19.03
N GLY A 78 -27.28 -25.37 -17.77
CA GLY A 78 -27.04 -24.36 -16.75
C GLY A 78 -25.57 -24.15 -16.61
N LEU A 79 -25.17 -22.88 -16.66
CA LEU A 79 -23.83 -22.43 -16.24
C LEU A 79 -23.56 -23.12 -14.87
N PRO A 80 -22.34 -23.66 -14.64
CA PRO A 80 -22.02 -24.21 -13.34
C PRO A 80 -22.28 -23.14 -12.29
N ASP A 81 -22.98 -23.56 -11.23
CA ASP A 81 -23.16 -22.74 -10.04
C ASP A 81 -21.80 -22.11 -9.66
N PRO A 82 -21.76 -20.82 -9.23
CA PRO A 82 -20.54 -20.25 -8.70
C PRO A 82 -20.00 -21.20 -7.62
N PRO A 83 -18.67 -21.41 -7.56
CA PRO A 83 -18.09 -22.31 -6.58
C PRO A 83 -18.56 -21.89 -5.19
N GLY A 84 -19.51 -22.68 -4.65
CA GLY A 84 -20.07 -22.44 -3.33
C GLY A 84 -19.08 -22.84 -2.26
N ASP A 85 -19.14 -22.15 -1.16
CA ASP A 85 -18.82 -22.45 0.26
C ASP A 85 -17.63 -23.38 0.62
N ASP A 86 -16.81 -23.85 -0.32
CA ASP A 86 -15.63 -24.70 -0.07
C ASP A 86 -14.34 -23.88 0.10
N MET A 87 -14.46 -22.60 0.48
CA MET A 87 -13.26 -21.83 0.85
C MET A 87 -12.71 -22.33 2.18
N PRO A 88 -11.39 -22.54 2.29
CA PRO A 88 -10.79 -22.71 3.61
C PRO A 88 -11.18 -21.51 4.49
N PRO A 89 -11.46 -21.75 5.78
CA PRO A 89 -11.77 -20.65 6.69
C PRO A 89 -10.62 -19.63 6.67
N PRO A 90 -10.92 -18.37 7.02
CA PRO A 90 -9.88 -17.38 7.30
C PRO A 90 -8.86 -17.94 8.28
N ASP A 91 -7.63 -17.43 8.22
CA ASP A 91 -6.61 -17.75 9.22
C ASP A 91 -6.95 -17.16 10.61
N GLU A 92 -6.06 -17.37 11.59
CA GLU A 92 -6.26 -16.86 12.96
C GLU A 92 -6.32 -15.32 13.02
N GLU A 93 -5.76 -14.62 12.01
CA GLU A 93 -5.79 -13.17 11.89
C GLU A 93 -7.02 -12.66 11.09
N GLY A 94 -7.90 -13.56 10.67
CA GLY A 94 -9.07 -13.25 9.86
C GLY A 94 -8.76 -13.02 8.37
N CYS A 95 -7.51 -13.23 7.94
CA CYS A 95 -7.12 -13.10 6.55
C CYS A 95 -7.75 -14.17 5.68
N HIS A 96 -8.21 -13.78 4.49
CA HIS A 96 -8.70 -14.71 3.50
C HIS A 96 -7.62 -15.75 3.14
N ALA A 97 -8.02 -17.02 2.95
CA ALA A 97 -7.10 -18.14 2.74
C ALA A 97 -6.09 -17.94 1.59
N ILE A 98 -6.40 -17.10 0.59
CA ILE A 98 -5.47 -16.77 -0.51
C ILE A 98 -4.25 -15.98 -0.04
N TYR A 99 -4.33 -15.35 1.15
CA TYR A 99 -3.26 -14.60 1.80
C TYR A 99 -2.56 -15.40 2.92
N ALA A 100 -2.91 -16.69 3.11
CA ALA A 100 -2.31 -17.52 4.14
C ALA A 100 -0.77 -17.50 4.05
N GLN A 101 -0.13 -17.42 5.22
CA GLN A 101 1.32 -17.18 5.28
C GLN A 101 2.18 -18.37 4.83
N ASP A 102 1.64 -19.57 4.87
CA ASP A 102 2.28 -20.80 4.37
C ASP A 102 2.00 -21.06 2.87
N LEU A 103 1.14 -20.24 2.24
CA LEU A 103 0.75 -20.38 0.84
C LEU A 103 1.64 -19.53 -0.09
N LEU A 104 2.07 -20.12 -1.21
CA LEU A 104 2.68 -19.43 -2.36
C LEU A 104 1.84 -19.78 -3.61
N PRO A 105 0.71 -19.07 -3.85
CA PRO A 105 -0.17 -19.35 -4.97
C PRO A 105 0.51 -19.04 -6.31
N THR A 106 0.08 -19.75 -7.37
CA THR A 106 0.44 -19.41 -8.74
C THR A 106 -0.80 -18.92 -9.48
N PHE A 107 -0.76 -17.70 -9.95
CA PHE A 107 -1.80 -17.08 -10.78
C PHE A 107 -1.37 -17.12 -12.25
N ASN A 108 -2.21 -17.71 -13.10
CA ASN A 108 -1.96 -17.77 -14.53
C ASN A 108 -2.84 -16.73 -15.24
N LEU A 109 -2.21 -15.81 -15.93
CA LEU A 109 -2.85 -14.74 -16.69
C LEU A 109 -2.75 -15.05 -18.19
N THR A 110 -3.89 -15.29 -18.84
CA THR A 110 -3.93 -15.37 -20.30
C THR A 110 -4.32 -13.99 -20.84
N ILE A 111 -3.40 -13.34 -21.52
CA ILE A 111 -3.54 -11.97 -22.01
C ILE A 111 -3.44 -11.99 -23.54
N ASP A 112 -4.40 -11.35 -24.23
CA ASP A 112 -4.31 -11.18 -25.68
C ASP A 112 -3.03 -10.41 -26.04
N PRO A 113 -2.29 -10.81 -27.09
CA PRO A 113 -1.05 -10.13 -27.48
C PRO A 113 -1.22 -8.62 -27.72
N VAL A 114 -2.35 -8.18 -28.24
CA VAL A 114 -2.64 -6.73 -28.44
C VAL A 114 -2.79 -6.02 -27.11
N VAL A 115 -3.44 -6.65 -26.14
CA VAL A 115 -3.58 -6.08 -24.77
C VAL A 115 -2.23 -6.07 -24.08
N TRP A 116 -1.41 -7.12 -24.26
CA TRP A 116 -0.06 -7.15 -23.68
C TRP A 116 0.83 -6.05 -24.22
N ASP A 117 0.83 -5.83 -25.53
CA ASP A 117 1.57 -4.74 -26.17
C ASP A 117 1.08 -3.37 -25.68
N LEU A 118 -0.22 -3.22 -25.43
CA LEU A 118 -0.79 -2.00 -24.88
C LEU A 118 -0.35 -1.75 -23.43
N LEU A 119 -0.37 -2.76 -22.57
CA LEU A 119 0.14 -2.65 -21.20
C LEU A 119 1.62 -2.25 -21.18
N ILE A 120 2.45 -2.84 -22.05
CA ILE A 120 3.86 -2.45 -22.21
C ILE A 120 3.97 -0.98 -22.66
N TYR A 121 3.14 -0.55 -23.60
CA TYR A 121 3.15 0.83 -24.07
C TYR A 121 2.76 1.80 -22.95
N GLU A 122 1.67 1.52 -22.23
CA GLU A 122 1.20 2.32 -21.10
C GLU A 122 2.25 2.38 -19.98
N TRP A 123 2.92 1.25 -19.68
CA TRP A 123 4.00 1.19 -18.70
C TRP A 123 5.17 2.13 -19.06
N ASN A 124 5.60 2.10 -20.31
CA ASN A 124 6.76 2.87 -20.75
C ASN A 124 6.45 4.35 -21.05
N HIS A 125 5.19 4.73 -21.23
CA HIS A 125 4.78 6.08 -21.65
C HIS A 125 3.73 6.70 -20.71
N GLY A 126 3.64 6.21 -19.47
CA GLY A 126 2.58 6.62 -18.55
C GLY A 126 2.52 8.11 -18.32
N GLN A 127 3.65 8.75 -18.06
CA GLN A 127 3.71 10.20 -17.87
C GLN A 127 3.27 10.96 -19.14
N GLU A 128 3.72 10.52 -20.31
CA GLU A 128 3.31 11.14 -21.58
C GLU A 128 1.81 11.04 -21.81
N ILE A 129 1.20 9.89 -21.47
CA ILE A 129 -0.23 9.66 -21.57
C ILE A 129 -0.98 10.58 -20.61
N GLU A 130 -0.54 10.71 -19.35
CA GLU A 130 -1.13 11.61 -18.36
C GLU A 130 -1.01 13.08 -18.76
N ASP A 131 0.14 13.50 -19.28
CA ASP A 131 0.38 14.86 -19.78
C ASP A 131 -0.55 15.23 -20.96
N MET A 132 -0.95 14.21 -21.74
CA MET A 132 -1.95 14.38 -22.81
C MET A 132 -3.39 14.26 -22.33
N GLY A 133 -3.64 14.10 -21.03
CA GLY A 133 -4.97 13.97 -20.42
C GLY A 133 -5.56 12.56 -20.53
N GLY A 134 -4.75 11.54 -20.85
CA GLY A 134 -5.15 10.14 -20.84
C GLY A 134 -4.97 9.50 -19.46
N ASN A 135 -5.36 8.23 -19.33
CA ASN A 135 -5.15 7.42 -18.14
C ASN A 135 -4.42 6.14 -18.53
N PRO A 136 -3.13 5.97 -18.15
CA PRO A 136 -2.36 4.76 -18.45
C PRO A 136 -2.70 3.57 -17.57
N LYS A 137 -3.65 3.73 -16.65
CA LYS A 137 -4.10 2.72 -15.69
C LYS A 137 -5.54 2.28 -15.93
N ASN A 138 -5.99 2.32 -17.17
CA ASN A 138 -7.31 1.81 -17.54
C ASN A 138 -7.34 0.28 -17.44
N TYR A 139 -8.51 -0.27 -17.15
CA TYR A 139 -8.73 -1.69 -17.24
C TYR A 139 -8.81 -2.15 -18.70
N HIS A 140 -8.18 -3.31 -18.97
CA HIS A 140 -8.19 -4.01 -20.24
C HIS A 140 -8.72 -5.43 -20.06
N PRO A 141 -9.38 -6.03 -21.04
CA PRO A 141 -9.88 -7.38 -20.94
C PRO A 141 -8.75 -8.38 -20.68
N LEU A 142 -8.94 -9.24 -19.68
CA LEU A 142 -8.11 -10.40 -19.42
C LEU A 142 -8.79 -11.62 -20.03
N ALA A 143 -8.12 -12.29 -20.97
CA ALA A 143 -8.72 -13.43 -21.66
C ALA A 143 -9.06 -14.58 -20.71
N ALA A 144 -8.20 -14.84 -19.72
CA ALA A 144 -8.52 -15.71 -18.57
C ALA A 144 -7.59 -15.41 -17.38
N PHE A 145 -8.16 -15.46 -16.18
CA PHE A 145 -7.44 -15.63 -14.93
C PHE A 145 -7.63 -17.07 -14.45
N GLN A 146 -6.54 -17.73 -14.00
CA GLN A 146 -6.62 -19.09 -13.51
C GLN A 146 -5.84 -19.27 -12.21
N TYR A 147 -6.47 -19.94 -11.23
CA TYR A 147 -5.85 -20.42 -9.99
C TYR A 147 -6.30 -21.86 -9.74
N GLY A 148 -5.37 -22.82 -9.82
CA GLY A 148 -5.72 -24.24 -9.77
C GLY A 148 -6.74 -24.60 -10.84
N ASP A 149 -7.89 -25.14 -10.43
CA ASP A 149 -9.00 -25.53 -11.31
C ASP A 149 -9.99 -24.36 -11.56
N ILE A 150 -9.85 -23.24 -10.85
CA ILE A 150 -10.70 -22.05 -11.02
C ILE A 150 -10.23 -21.27 -12.25
N VAL A 151 -11.14 -21.03 -13.20
CA VAL A 151 -10.90 -20.24 -14.41
C VAL A 151 -11.96 -19.15 -14.54
N ILE A 152 -11.54 -17.89 -14.58
CA ILE A 152 -12.41 -16.71 -14.73
C ILE A 152 -12.08 -16.04 -16.07
N GLN A 153 -13.09 -15.89 -16.95
CA GLN A 153 -12.92 -15.35 -18.31
C GLN A 153 -13.36 -13.89 -18.48
N ASN A 154 -14.06 -13.33 -17.50
CA ASN A 154 -14.58 -11.96 -17.57
C ASN A 154 -13.79 -10.98 -16.68
N ALA A 155 -12.59 -11.37 -16.25
CA ALA A 155 -11.72 -10.51 -15.48
C ALA A 155 -11.09 -9.44 -16.37
N GLU A 156 -10.62 -8.38 -15.74
CA GLU A 156 -9.85 -7.31 -16.37
C GLU A 156 -8.51 -7.11 -15.66
N ILE A 157 -7.56 -6.59 -16.39
CA ILE A 157 -6.21 -6.27 -15.90
C ILE A 157 -5.89 -4.80 -16.15
N ARG A 158 -5.22 -4.18 -15.20
CA ARG A 158 -4.63 -2.85 -15.39
C ARG A 158 -3.27 -2.74 -14.71
N LEU A 159 -2.51 -1.76 -15.15
CA LEU A 159 -1.29 -1.35 -14.46
C LEU A 159 -1.62 -0.66 -13.12
N ARG A 160 -0.65 -0.68 -12.21
CA ARG A 160 -0.68 0.05 -10.94
C ARG A 160 0.69 0.62 -10.59
N GLY A 161 0.76 1.37 -9.47
CA GLY A 161 1.96 2.08 -9.05
C GLY A 161 2.08 3.47 -9.68
N ASN A 162 2.85 4.34 -9.07
CA ASN A 162 3.14 5.68 -9.57
C ASN A 162 4.64 5.86 -9.84
N ALA A 163 5.50 5.64 -8.88
CA ALA A 163 6.93 5.90 -9.02
C ALA A 163 7.59 5.03 -10.10
N THR A 164 7.23 3.74 -10.13
CA THR A 164 7.70 2.80 -11.16
C THR A 164 7.16 3.12 -12.56
N HIS A 165 6.11 3.94 -12.64
CA HIS A 165 5.45 4.31 -13.88
C HIS A 165 5.97 5.64 -14.46
N TRP A 166 6.37 6.59 -13.60
CA TRP A 166 6.88 7.90 -14.03
C TRP A 166 8.36 7.89 -14.40
N ASP A 167 9.11 6.96 -13.87
CA ASP A 167 10.54 6.77 -14.20
C ASP A 167 10.85 5.27 -14.39
N PRO A 168 10.19 4.60 -15.35
CA PRO A 168 10.40 3.18 -15.58
C PRO A 168 11.82 2.96 -16.05
N ILE A 169 12.57 2.15 -15.33
CA ILE A 169 13.84 1.64 -15.81
C ILE A 169 13.52 0.62 -16.91
N PRO A 170 14.11 0.72 -18.10
CA PRO A 170 13.86 -0.25 -19.16
C PRO A 170 14.09 -1.68 -18.69
N GLY A 171 13.03 -2.48 -18.73
CA GLY A 171 13.04 -3.86 -18.26
C GLY A 171 12.48 -4.05 -16.85
N ASP A 172 12.00 -3.00 -16.21
CA ASP A 172 11.30 -3.14 -14.93
C ASP A 172 10.04 -3.99 -15.07
N LYS A 173 9.80 -4.80 -14.06
CA LYS A 173 8.64 -5.66 -13.98
C LYS A 173 7.38 -4.82 -13.75
N MET A 174 6.37 -4.98 -14.63
CA MET A 174 5.09 -4.30 -14.49
C MET A 174 4.35 -4.78 -13.23
N GLN A 175 3.57 -3.89 -12.62
CA GLN A 175 2.69 -4.17 -11.49
C GLN A 175 1.23 -4.22 -11.95
N PHE A 176 0.43 -5.14 -11.37
CA PHE A 176 -0.92 -5.39 -11.86
C PHE A 176 -1.98 -5.27 -10.76
N GLN A 177 -3.17 -4.88 -11.18
CA GLN A 177 -4.41 -5.11 -10.46
C GLN A 177 -5.37 -5.87 -11.37
N ILE A 178 -5.89 -6.98 -10.86
CA ILE A 178 -6.92 -7.77 -11.55
C ILE A 178 -8.26 -7.38 -10.93
N GLY A 179 -9.24 -7.05 -11.77
CA GLY A 179 -10.62 -6.78 -11.40
C GLY A 179 -11.51 -7.92 -11.87
N PHE A 180 -12.31 -8.47 -10.96
CA PHE A 180 -13.23 -9.57 -11.27
C PHE A 180 -14.67 -9.12 -11.45
N HIS A 181 -15.02 -7.94 -10.91
CA HIS A 181 -16.37 -7.38 -10.90
C HIS A 181 -16.60 -6.24 -11.92
N THR A 182 -15.60 -5.87 -12.69
CA THR A 182 -15.65 -4.69 -13.58
C THR A 182 -16.69 -4.83 -14.69
N ASN A 183 -16.88 -6.07 -15.19
CA ASN A 183 -17.86 -6.39 -16.22
C ASN A 183 -19.07 -7.19 -15.70
N ASP A 184 -19.07 -7.56 -14.43
CA ASP A 184 -20.10 -8.30 -13.75
C ASP A 184 -20.12 -7.89 -12.27
N ASP A 185 -21.16 -7.19 -11.85
CA ASP A 185 -21.29 -6.68 -10.48
C ASP A 185 -21.17 -7.77 -9.40
N ASN A 186 -21.46 -9.03 -9.74
CA ASN A 186 -21.29 -10.19 -8.88
C ASN A 186 -19.97 -10.94 -9.09
N GLY A 187 -19.16 -10.49 -10.06
CA GLY A 187 -17.90 -11.12 -10.40
C GLY A 187 -16.92 -11.06 -9.23
N ASN A 188 -16.36 -12.21 -8.88
CA ASN A 188 -15.38 -12.33 -7.81
C ASN A 188 -14.46 -13.54 -8.02
N PHE A 189 -13.35 -13.54 -7.31
CA PHE A 189 -12.43 -14.67 -7.16
C PHE A 189 -12.41 -15.06 -5.68
N LEU A 190 -13.09 -16.14 -5.33
CA LEU A 190 -13.20 -16.61 -3.94
C LEU A 190 -13.70 -15.50 -2.98
N GLY A 191 -14.68 -14.69 -3.40
CA GLY A 191 -15.18 -13.55 -2.63
C GLY A 191 -14.39 -12.25 -2.82
N ILE A 192 -13.20 -12.30 -3.42
CA ILE A 192 -12.34 -11.12 -3.66
C ILE A 192 -12.76 -10.44 -4.96
N LYS A 193 -13.00 -9.15 -4.92
CA LYS A 193 -13.38 -8.35 -6.10
C LYS A 193 -12.16 -7.86 -6.89
N ARG A 194 -11.03 -7.65 -6.21
CA ARG A 194 -9.79 -7.13 -6.81
C ARG A 194 -8.58 -7.83 -6.21
N LEU A 195 -7.66 -8.25 -7.05
CA LEU A 195 -6.35 -8.81 -6.66
C LEU A 195 -5.26 -7.78 -6.97
N VAL A 196 -4.39 -7.52 -6.00
CA VAL A 196 -3.29 -6.56 -6.14
C VAL A 196 -1.96 -7.29 -6.13
N LEU A 197 -1.17 -7.10 -7.19
CA LEU A 197 0.12 -7.76 -7.41
C LEU A 197 1.22 -6.69 -7.52
N GLU A 198 2.00 -6.54 -6.42
CA GLU A 198 3.12 -5.63 -6.32
C GLU A 198 4.39 -6.29 -6.84
N ALA A 199 5.09 -5.62 -7.75
CA ALA A 199 6.29 -6.19 -8.38
C ALA A 199 7.53 -6.20 -7.47
N ALA A 200 7.49 -5.47 -6.36
CA ALA A 200 8.60 -5.30 -5.42
C ALA A 200 9.92 -4.85 -6.09
N THR A 201 9.84 -4.00 -7.11
CA THR A 201 10.98 -3.61 -7.96
C THR A 201 12.11 -2.95 -7.16
N TYR A 202 11.77 -2.10 -6.19
CA TYR A 202 12.74 -1.42 -5.32
C TYR A 202 13.01 -2.16 -4.00
N ASN A 203 12.28 -3.21 -3.73
CA ASN A 203 12.40 -4.04 -2.55
C ASN A 203 13.22 -5.30 -2.86
N ARG A 204 14.55 -5.21 -2.78
CA ARG A 204 15.46 -6.26 -3.26
C ARG A 204 15.39 -7.55 -2.44
N HIS A 205 15.05 -7.50 -1.16
CA HIS A 205 14.74 -8.70 -0.36
C HIS A 205 13.28 -9.18 -0.52
N MET A 206 12.43 -8.42 -1.22
CA MET A 206 11.02 -8.72 -1.56
C MET A 206 10.05 -8.87 -0.38
N LEU A 207 10.45 -8.56 0.85
CA LEU A 207 9.66 -8.85 2.05
C LEU A 207 8.96 -7.63 2.67
N ARG A 208 9.27 -6.39 2.23
CA ARG A 208 8.82 -5.16 2.93
C ARG A 208 7.33 -5.13 3.20
N ASP A 209 6.50 -5.13 2.16
CA ASP A 209 5.04 -5.06 2.32
C ASP A 209 4.50 -6.19 3.19
N ARG A 210 4.93 -7.42 2.90
CA ARG A 210 4.46 -8.59 3.65
C ARG A 210 4.86 -8.52 5.12
N LEU A 211 6.13 -8.16 5.39
CA LEU A 211 6.67 -8.08 6.75
C LEU A 211 6.03 -6.95 7.54
N SER A 212 5.90 -5.77 6.90
CA SER A 212 5.27 -4.59 7.51
C SER A 212 3.80 -4.81 7.82
N LEU A 213 3.04 -5.32 6.85
CA LEU A 213 1.60 -5.56 7.03
C LEU A 213 1.31 -6.63 8.08
N ALA A 214 2.12 -7.69 8.14
CA ALA A 214 2.02 -8.69 9.19
C ALA A 214 2.39 -8.12 10.56
N PHE A 215 3.45 -7.30 10.64
CA PHE A 215 3.82 -6.60 11.86
C PHE A 215 2.70 -5.65 12.33
N MET A 216 2.11 -4.86 11.43
CA MET A 216 0.99 -3.97 11.76
C MET A 216 -0.18 -4.73 12.40
N ARG A 217 -0.58 -5.87 11.82
CA ARG A 217 -1.65 -6.72 12.40
C ARG A 217 -1.27 -7.31 13.75
N ASP A 218 -0.02 -7.77 13.93
CA ASP A 218 0.47 -8.28 15.21
C ASP A 218 0.33 -7.30 16.37
N VAL A 219 0.47 -6.03 16.07
CA VAL A 219 0.38 -4.95 17.07
C VAL A 219 -1.00 -4.31 17.13
N GLY A 220 -2.01 -4.95 16.52
CA GLY A 220 -3.41 -4.54 16.60
C GLY A 220 -3.78 -3.37 15.71
N VAL A 221 -3.04 -3.13 14.64
CA VAL A 221 -3.41 -2.18 13.59
C VAL A 221 -4.21 -2.89 12.51
N ASP A 222 -5.35 -2.34 12.13
CA ASP A 222 -6.17 -2.81 11.02
C ASP A 222 -5.43 -2.60 9.69
N ALA A 223 -4.76 -3.64 9.23
CA ALA A 223 -3.92 -3.60 8.04
C ALA A 223 -4.30 -4.68 7.02
N PRO A 224 -4.03 -4.45 5.71
CA PRO A 224 -4.22 -5.45 4.68
C PRO A 224 -3.47 -6.75 4.96
N CYS A 225 -4.06 -7.87 4.53
CA CYS A 225 -3.37 -9.14 4.47
C CYS A 225 -2.42 -9.18 3.28
N ALA A 226 -1.30 -9.90 3.41
CA ALA A 226 -0.36 -10.06 2.30
C ALA A 226 0.43 -11.37 2.40
N ASN A 227 0.70 -11.96 1.24
CA ASN A 227 1.70 -13.02 1.07
C ASN A 227 2.39 -12.84 -0.29
N HIS A 228 3.16 -13.82 -0.73
CA HIS A 228 3.73 -13.80 -2.07
C HIS A 228 2.95 -14.68 -3.03
N ALA A 229 3.00 -14.32 -4.32
CA ALA A 229 2.41 -15.10 -5.39
C ALA A 229 3.34 -15.22 -6.59
N ARG A 230 3.36 -16.38 -7.23
CA ARG A 230 3.95 -16.56 -8.56
C ARG A 230 2.94 -16.11 -9.59
N VAL A 231 3.40 -15.40 -10.59
CA VAL A 231 2.56 -14.98 -11.73
C VAL A 231 3.13 -15.54 -13.01
N ASP A 232 2.30 -16.28 -13.73
CA ASP A 232 2.60 -16.74 -15.09
C ASP A 232 1.76 -15.92 -16.07
N VAL A 233 2.37 -15.47 -17.15
CA VAL A 233 1.71 -14.75 -18.26
C VAL A 233 1.82 -15.57 -19.52
N ASN A 234 0.69 -15.92 -20.10
CA ASN A 234 0.62 -16.72 -21.34
C ASN A 234 1.42 -18.04 -21.29
N GLY A 235 1.48 -18.67 -20.10
CA GLY A 235 2.16 -19.94 -19.86
C GLY A 235 3.65 -19.83 -19.54
N GLU A 236 4.20 -18.63 -19.47
CA GLU A 236 5.58 -18.38 -19.08
C GLU A 236 5.64 -17.70 -17.71
N TYR A 237 6.58 -18.12 -16.86
CA TYR A 237 6.77 -17.49 -15.54
C TYR A 237 7.20 -16.04 -15.71
N TYR A 238 6.34 -15.10 -15.28
CA TYR A 238 6.60 -13.68 -15.39
C TYR A 238 7.36 -13.13 -14.17
N GLY A 239 7.09 -13.67 -12.96
CA GLY A 239 7.85 -13.28 -11.77
C GLY A 239 7.13 -13.53 -10.47
N LEU A 240 7.83 -13.21 -9.38
CA LEU A 240 7.30 -13.22 -8.01
C LEU A 240 6.71 -11.84 -7.68
N PHE A 241 5.55 -11.82 -7.04
CA PHE A 241 4.84 -10.62 -6.62
C PHE A 241 4.49 -10.68 -5.15
N THR A 242 4.39 -9.55 -4.49
CA THR A 242 3.64 -9.45 -3.25
C THR A 242 2.17 -9.36 -3.60
N ASN A 243 1.37 -10.30 -3.10
CA ASN A 243 -0.07 -10.34 -3.24
C ASN A 243 -0.68 -9.66 -2.03
N VAL A 244 -1.22 -8.46 -2.21
CA VAL A 244 -1.71 -7.58 -1.14
C VAL A 244 -3.23 -7.47 -1.20
N GLU A 245 -3.90 -7.60 -0.05
CA GLU A 245 -5.32 -7.35 0.07
C GLU A 245 -5.64 -5.90 -0.29
N LYS A 246 -6.67 -5.72 -1.11
CA LYS A 246 -7.12 -4.37 -1.49
C LYS A 246 -7.92 -3.75 -0.36
N LEU A 247 -7.58 -2.50 0.01
CA LEU A 247 -8.46 -1.68 0.83
C LEU A 247 -9.68 -1.27 0.00
N ASP A 248 -10.74 -2.02 0.14
CA ASP A 248 -12.05 -1.82 -0.49
C ASP A 248 -13.16 -2.39 0.41
N GLU A 249 -14.36 -2.52 -0.13
CA GLU A 249 -15.53 -3.02 0.60
C GLU A 249 -15.31 -4.40 1.22
N VAL A 250 -14.52 -5.29 0.58
CA VAL A 250 -14.24 -6.64 1.11
C VAL A 250 -13.34 -6.57 2.34
N PHE A 251 -12.33 -5.70 2.31
CA PHE A 251 -11.52 -5.41 3.48
C PHE A 251 -12.35 -4.85 4.64
N LEU A 252 -13.25 -3.89 4.35
CA LEU A 252 -14.11 -3.29 5.36
C LEU A 252 -15.05 -4.33 6.00
N GLU A 253 -15.63 -5.24 5.20
CA GLU A 253 -16.46 -6.36 5.69
C GLU A 253 -15.69 -7.31 6.62
N ARG A 254 -14.37 -7.44 6.45
CA ARG A 254 -13.51 -8.26 7.31
C ARG A 254 -13.18 -7.58 8.64
N VAL A 255 -13.02 -6.27 8.63
CA VAL A 255 -12.43 -5.52 9.76
C VAL A 255 -13.48 -4.86 10.63
N PHE A 256 -14.55 -4.33 10.04
CA PHE A 256 -15.54 -3.51 10.73
C PHE A 256 -16.90 -4.18 10.83
N ASP A 257 -17.58 -3.97 11.95
CA ASP A 257 -18.96 -4.46 12.17
C ASP A 257 -19.96 -3.79 11.21
N ASP A 258 -19.70 -2.56 10.78
CA ASP A 258 -20.48 -1.86 9.74
C ASP A 258 -19.53 -1.41 8.61
N PRO A 259 -19.52 -2.10 7.48
CA PRO A 259 -18.65 -1.79 6.33
C PRO A 259 -19.23 -0.70 5.40
N THR A 260 -20.37 -0.09 5.76
CA THR A 260 -21.10 0.80 4.84
C THR A 260 -20.62 2.25 4.84
N GLY A 261 -19.62 2.56 5.66
CA GLY A 261 -19.04 3.89 5.74
C GLY A 261 -18.21 4.33 4.52
N ASP A 262 -17.80 5.58 4.54
CA ASP A 262 -17.01 6.19 3.49
C ASP A 262 -15.53 5.88 3.67
N LEU A 263 -14.91 5.33 2.63
CA LEU A 263 -13.47 5.05 2.59
C LEU A 263 -12.77 6.08 1.70
N TRP A 264 -11.85 6.84 2.28
CA TRP A 264 -11.10 7.89 1.62
C TRP A 264 -9.63 7.52 1.45
N LYS A 265 -9.09 7.61 0.23
CA LYS A 265 -7.64 7.50 0.02
C LYS A 265 -6.98 8.86 0.17
N ARG A 266 -5.90 8.93 0.96
CA ARG A 266 -5.17 10.17 1.23
C ARG A 266 -4.72 10.91 -0.03
N ALA A 267 -4.29 10.19 -1.05
CA ALA A 267 -3.93 10.81 -2.31
C ALA A 267 -5.14 11.55 -2.90
N ASN A 268 -5.10 12.87 -2.89
CA ASN A 268 -6.18 13.76 -3.31
C ASN A 268 -7.51 13.57 -2.57
N TRP A 269 -7.51 12.92 -1.41
CA TRP A 269 -8.71 12.62 -0.62
C TRP A 269 -9.81 11.95 -1.46
N GLN A 270 -9.40 10.98 -2.26
CA GLN A 270 -10.29 10.33 -3.19
C GLN A 270 -11.20 9.32 -2.49
N LEU A 271 -12.50 9.51 -2.60
CA LEU A 271 -13.50 8.56 -2.13
C LEU A 271 -13.42 7.23 -2.91
N LYS A 272 -13.50 6.10 -2.20
CA LYS A 272 -13.39 4.74 -2.76
C LYS A 272 -14.65 3.91 -2.62
N THR A 273 -15.50 4.22 -1.64
CA THR A 273 -16.83 3.62 -1.45
C THR A 273 -17.88 4.71 -1.56
N ASN A 274 -19.15 4.35 -1.75
CA ASN A 274 -20.30 5.29 -1.73
C ASN A 274 -20.16 6.50 -2.66
N THR A 275 -19.48 6.36 -3.80
CA THR A 275 -19.13 7.47 -4.70
C THR A 275 -20.34 8.27 -5.20
N ASP A 276 -21.53 7.66 -5.20
CA ASP A 276 -22.78 8.29 -5.67
C ASP A 276 -23.57 9.03 -4.58
N SER A 277 -23.24 8.81 -3.30
CA SER A 277 -24.06 9.23 -2.15
C SER A 277 -23.32 9.86 -0.99
N SER A 278 -22.00 9.91 -1.03
CA SER A 278 -21.22 10.42 0.09
C SER A 278 -21.29 11.95 0.19
N ASN A 279 -20.97 12.41 1.40
CA ASN A 279 -20.80 13.81 1.74
C ASN A 279 -19.45 13.97 2.43
N ASP A 280 -18.61 14.88 1.94
CA ASP A 280 -17.27 15.15 2.44
C ASP A 280 -17.22 16.13 3.63
N ASP A 281 -18.39 16.65 4.12
CA ASP A 281 -18.45 17.62 5.22
C ASP A 281 -17.66 17.11 6.46
N ARG A 282 -17.81 15.84 6.84
CA ARG A 282 -17.11 15.27 8.00
C ARG A 282 -15.61 15.13 7.78
N LEU A 283 -15.17 14.83 6.55
CA LEU A 283 -13.76 14.80 6.20
C LEU A 283 -13.16 16.20 6.26
N GLU A 284 -13.86 17.21 5.77
CA GLU A 284 -13.42 18.60 5.87
C GLU A 284 -13.33 19.04 7.33
N ASP A 285 -14.34 18.72 8.16
CA ASP A 285 -14.30 18.99 9.61
C ASP A 285 -13.09 18.34 10.31
N LEU A 286 -12.76 17.08 9.96
CA LEU A 286 -11.55 16.41 10.46
C LEU A 286 -10.26 17.12 10.04
N LYS A 287 -10.18 17.55 8.79
CA LYS A 287 -9.00 18.22 8.22
C LYS A 287 -8.80 19.63 8.78
N ASP A 288 -9.90 20.28 9.15
CA ASP A 288 -9.90 21.65 9.68
C ASP A 288 -9.72 21.71 11.20
N ALA A 289 -9.61 20.55 11.88
CA ALA A 289 -9.41 20.50 13.33
C ALA A 289 -8.13 21.23 13.75
N GLU A 290 -8.25 22.26 14.61
CA GLU A 290 -7.14 23.12 15.03
C GLU A 290 -6.46 22.65 16.32
N GLY A 291 -6.97 21.65 17.02
CA GLY A 291 -6.40 21.14 18.27
C GLY A 291 -6.85 19.74 18.61
N SER A 292 -6.17 19.12 19.58
CA SER A 292 -6.39 17.72 19.96
C SER A 292 -7.83 17.43 20.38
N GLU A 293 -8.47 18.30 21.16
CA GLU A 293 -9.87 18.12 21.60
C GLU A 293 -10.85 18.08 20.41
N GLU A 294 -10.62 18.91 19.39
CA GLU A 294 -11.45 18.94 18.17
C GLU A 294 -11.14 17.74 17.28
N LEU A 295 -9.86 17.42 17.07
CA LEU A 295 -9.42 16.26 16.33
C LEU A 295 -10.06 14.96 16.87
N PHE A 296 -10.11 14.81 18.20
CA PHE A 296 -10.67 13.63 18.85
C PHE A 296 -12.19 13.56 18.79
N THR A 297 -12.85 14.62 18.33
CA THR A 297 -14.29 14.57 18.00
C THR A 297 -14.52 13.69 16.77
N TYR A 298 -13.60 13.69 15.82
CA TYR A 298 -13.73 13.00 14.55
C TYR A 298 -12.88 11.75 14.46
N LEU A 299 -11.63 11.77 14.95
CA LEU A 299 -10.66 10.67 14.84
C LEU A 299 -10.76 9.73 16.04
N ASP A 300 -10.66 8.42 15.80
CA ASP A 300 -10.40 7.46 16.86
C ASP A 300 -8.93 7.57 17.29
N ILE A 301 -8.70 8.19 18.45
CA ILE A 301 -7.36 8.55 18.88
C ILE A 301 -6.53 7.35 19.32
N GLU A 302 -7.13 6.35 19.97
CA GLU A 302 -6.40 5.18 20.46
C GLU A 302 -5.88 4.35 19.27
N GLN A 303 -6.73 4.18 18.25
CA GLN A 303 -6.37 3.52 17.02
C GLN A 303 -5.33 4.33 16.24
N ALA A 304 -5.51 5.64 16.11
CA ALA A 304 -4.56 6.52 15.40
C ALA A 304 -3.17 6.52 16.05
N LEU A 305 -3.08 6.63 17.37
CA LEU A 305 -1.80 6.56 18.10
C LEU A 305 -1.11 5.22 17.90
N ARG A 306 -1.87 4.11 17.82
CA ARG A 306 -1.31 2.79 17.55
C ARG A 306 -0.72 2.69 16.14
N VAL A 307 -1.40 3.26 15.14
CA VAL A 307 -0.85 3.38 13.76
C VAL A 307 0.43 4.21 13.76
N PHE A 308 0.42 5.37 14.42
CA PHE A 308 1.61 6.24 14.49
C PHE A 308 2.79 5.54 15.17
N ALA A 309 2.55 4.88 16.30
CA ALA A 309 3.58 4.16 17.04
C ALA A 309 4.13 2.98 16.23
N ALA A 310 3.28 2.23 15.55
CA ALA A 310 3.70 1.13 14.70
C ALA A 310 4.54 1.61 13.50
N GLU A 311 4.12 2.68 12.81
CA GLU A 311 4.94 3.26 11.73
C GLU A 311 6.23 3.89 12.24
N ALA A 312 6.26 4.44 13.46
CA ALA A 312 7.50 4.95 14.04
C ALA A 312 8.49 3.84 14.40
N VAL A 313 8.01 2.65 14.78
CA VAL A 313 8.86 1.47 15.06
C VAL A 313 9.48 0.91 13.77
N ILE A 314 8.71 0.80 12.69
CA ILE A 314 9.18 0.42 11.35
C ILE A 314 9.06 1.62 10.40
N PRO A 315 9.91 2.64 10.50
CA PRO A 315 9.71 3.91 9.83
C PRO A 315 9.50 3.73 8.33
N ASN A 316 8.34 4.25 7.87
CA ASN A 316 7.99 4.34 6.47
C ASN A 316 8.22 5.77 6.00
N SER A 317 9.26 6.01 5.22
CA SER A 317 9.62 7.36 4.78
C SER A 317 8.55 8.05 3.92
N ASP A 318 7.67 7.29 3.31
CA ASP A 318 6.54 7.75 2.50
C ASP A 318 5.18 7.47 3.18
N GLY A 319 5.19 7.12 4.45
CA GLY A 319 4.01 6.77 5.22
C GLY A 319 3.32 7.96 5.87
N MET A 320 2.31 7.66 6.68
CA MET A 320 1.57 8.67 7.41
C MET A 320 2.41 9.36 8.47
N TRP A 321 3.15 8.59 9.26
CA TRP A 321 3.99 9.11 10.34
C TRP A 321 5.08 10.07 9.84
N ALA A 322 5.75 9.73 8.75
CA ALA A 322 6.84 10.54 8.21
C ALA A 322 6.37 11.68 7.29
N GLY A 323 5.40 11.43 6.42
CA GLY A 323 5.06 12.34 5.33
C GLY A 323 3.57 12.69 5.20
N GLY A 324 2.70 12.13 6.02
CA GLY A 324 1.25 12.32 5.89
C GLY A 324 0.70 11.75 4.58
N LEU A 325 1.31 10.68 4.06
CA LEU A 325 0.97 10.01 2.81
C LEU A 325 0.60 8.54 3.05
N ASN A 326 0.23 7.84 1.99
CA ASN A 326 0.05 6.38 1.95
C ASN A 326 -0.81 5.79 3.07
N PHE A 327 -1.99 6.36 3.27
CA PHE A 327 -3.01 5.81 4.16
C PHE A 327 -4.42 6.02 3.60
N TYR A 328 -5.39 5.36 4.22
CA TYR A 328 -6.80 5.59 4.00
C TYR A 328 -7.45 6.05 5.31
N LEU A 329 -8.56 6.77 5.21
CA LEU A 329 -9.47 7.07 6.30
C LEU A 329 -10.78 6.33 6.05
N TYR A 330 -11.27 5.64 7.06
CA TYR A 330 -12.60 5.05 7.05
C TYR A 330 -13.49 5.78 8.07
N ASP A 331 -14.57 6.41 7.59
CA ASP A 331 -15.59 7.04 8.42
C ASP A 331 -16.56 5.96 8.91
N GLU A 332 -16.29 5.41 10.10
CA GLU A 332 -17.00 4.27 10.66
C GLU A 332 -18.37 4.71 11.17
N PRO A 333 -19.50 4.11 10.69
CA PRO A 333 -20.84 4.63 10.97
C PRO A 333 -21.35 4.44 12.39
N ILE A 334 -20.93 3.38 13.11
CA ILE A 334 -21.44 3.04 14.45
C ILE A 334 -20.88 4.01 15.48
N GLY A 335 -19.56 4.13 15.56
CA GLY A 335 -18.88 5.03 16.50
C GLY A 335 -18.84 6.47 16.02
N GLY A 336 -19.03 6.69 14.72
CA GLY A 336 -18.94 7.99 14.08
C GLY A 336 -17.54 8.58 14.18
N LYS A 337 -16.51 7.74 14.07
CA LYS A 337 -15.10 8.10 14.09
C LYS A 337 -14.40 7.72 12.80
N PHE A 338 -13.39 8.47 12.44
CA PHE A 338 -12.44 8.08 11.41
C PHE A 338 -11.38 7.14 11.95
N PHE A 339 -11.11 6.08 11.20
CA PHE A 339 -10.03 5.12 11.43
C PHE A 339 -8.95 5.28 10.39
N LEU A 340 -7.69 5.24 10.82
CA LEU A 340 -6.52 5.26 9.95
C LEU A 340 -6.18 3.86 9.50
N LEU A 341 -6.04 3.66 8.19
CA LEU A 341 -5.68 2.37 7.60
C LEU A 341 -4.36 2.53 6.82
N PRO A 342 -3.28 1.86 7.23
CA PRO A 342 -1.99 1.96 6.54
C PRO A 342 -2.06 1.33 5.14
N TRP A 343 -1.27 1.90 4.22
CA TRP A 343 -1.19 1.46 2.84
C TRP A 343 0.19 1.74 2.28
N ASP A 344 0.69 0.89 1.36
CA ASP A 344 1.93 1.11 0.61
C ASP A 344 3.15 1.21 1.54
N LEU A 345 3.43 0.12 2.25
CA LEU A 345 4.51 0.05 3.23
C LEU A 345 5.84 -0.40 2.61
N ASP A 346 6.03 -0.17 1.32
CA ASP A 346 7.20 -0.58 0.54
C ASP A 346 8.47 0.26 0.82
N ASN A 347 8.34 1.36 1.57
CA ASN A 347 9.45 2.21 2.02
C ASN A 347 9.82 2.01 3.51
N THR A 348 9.50 0.83 4.07
CA THR A 348 9.93 0.40 5.40
C THR A 348 11.22 -0.43 5.34
N PHE A 349 11.84 -0.70 6.48
CA PHE A 349 13.04 -1.52 6.59
C PHE A 349 14.19 -1.09 5.67
N GLU A 350 14.27 0.20 5.36
CA GLU A 350 15.36 0.77 4.60
C GLU A 350 16.49 1.22 5.52
N ARG A 351 17.72 0.94 5.12
CA ARG A 351 18.84 1.71 5.62
C ARG A 351 18.81 3.08 4.96
N PHE A 352 18.45 4.09 5.73
CA PHE A 352 18.43 5.47 5.27
C PHE A 352 19.82 6.04 4.90
N ASN A 353 20.84 5.19 4.86
CA ASN A 353 22.23 5.54 4.54
C ASN A 353 22.59 5.45 3.06
N ASP A 354 21.67 5.13 2.18
CA ASP A 354 21.96 4.97 0.75
C ASP A 354 21.38 6.07 -0.18
N PRO A 355 21.04 7.28 0.30
CA PRO A 355 20.93 8.41 -0.60
C PRO A 355 22.34 8.93 -0.91
N PRO A 356 22.61 9.34 -2.15
CA PRO A 356 23.91 9.86 -2.56
C PRO A 356 24.41 11.06 -1.75
N ASP A 357 23.59 11.61 -0.87
CA ASP A 357 23.83 12.87 -0.17
C ASP A 357 23.91 12.75 1.37
N GLY A 358 23.74 11.56 1.95
CA GLY A 358 23.90 11.34 3.41
C GLY A 358 22.84 12.09 4.25
N GLU A 359 21.67 12.32 3.72
CA GLU A 359 20.68 13.22 4.30
C GLU A 359 19.69 12.59 5.29
N TYR A 360 19.71 11.26 5.48
CA TYR A 360 18.78 10.57 6.38
C TYR A 360 19.50 10.00 7.61
N PRO A 361 18.87 10.08 8.80
CA PRO A 361 19.41 9.38 9.96
C PRO A 361 19.35 7.87 9.74
N GLU A 362 20.39 7.16 10.14
CA GLU A 362 20.46 5.69 10.07
C GLU A 362 19.29 5.02 10.82
N ASN A 363 18.87 5.63 11.92
CA ASN A 363 17.72 5.25 12.72
C ASN A 363 16.89 6.50 13.03
N PRO A 364 15.75 6.71 12.36
CA PRO A 364 14.86 7.82 12.65
C PRO A 364 14.34 7.78 14.09
N ASP A 365 14.36 8.94 14.76
CA ASP A 365 13.76 9.09 16.08
C ASP A 365 12.25 8.89 15.99
N PRO A 366 11.61 8.15 16.93
CA PRO A 366 10.16 7.90 16.87
C PRO A 366 9.27 9.13 17.01
N ILE A 367 9.78 10.26 17.47
CA ILE A 367 9.04 11.51 17.58
C ILE A 367 9.46 12.50 16.49
N VAL A 368 10.78 12.66 16.30
CA VAL A 368 11.34 13.69 15.43
C VAL A 368 11.62 13.11 14.03
N TRP A 369 10.95 13.66 13.03
CA TRP A 369 11.23 13.37 11.63
C TRP A 369 11.54 14.65 10.88
N GLU A 370 12.81 14.91 10.64
CA GLU A 370 13.28 16.23 10.21
C GLU A 370 13.01 16.61 8.75
N LYS A 371 12.64 15.69 7.84
CA LYS A 371 12.91 15.99 6.43
C LYS A 371 11.78 15.83 5.41
N TRP A 372 10.70 15.12 5.66
CA TRP A 372 9.75 14.82 4.58
C TRP A 372 8.35 15.42 4.72
N THR A 373 8.21 16.46 5.50
CA THR A 373 6.94 17.10 5.79
C THR A 373 6.46 18.07 4.70
N SER A 374 6.66 17.78 3.42
CA SER A 374 6.07 18.62 2.37
C SER A 374 4.54 18.68 2.45
N HIS A 375 3.92 17.66 3.08
CA HIS A 375 2.48 17.58 3.31
C HIS A 375 2.09 17.71 4.78
N GLY A 376 3.06 17.89 5.70
CA GLY A 376 2.83 17.84 7.14
C GLY A 376 2.45 16.46 7.65
N ARG A 377 2.29 16.31 8.97
CA ARG A 377 1.74 15.14 9.63
C ARG A 377 0.41 15.51 10.28
N PRO A 378 -0.67 15.68 9.49
CA PRO A 378 -1.82 16.50 9.86
C PRO A 378 -2.50 16.08 11.14
N PHE A 379 -2.53 14.80 11.48
CA PHE A 379 -3.18 14.31 12.69
C PHE A 379 -2.19 14.01 13.80
N TYR A 380 -0.98 13.60 13.44
CA TYR A 380 0.08 13.23 14.37
C TYR A 380 0.52 14.41 15.26
N ASP A 381 0.90 15.52 14.63
CA ASP A 381 1.43 16.68 15.36
C ASP A 381 0.38 17.24 16.32
N ILE A 382 -0.89 17.36 15.86
CA ILE A 382 -2.02 17.83 16.71
C ILE A 382 -2.31 16.85 17.87
N ALA A 383 -2.28 15.55 17.60
CA ALA A 383 -2.55 14.54 18.64
C ALA A 383 -1.52 14.60 19.77
N LEU A 384 -0.24 14.75 19.44
CA LEU A 384 0.86 14.75 20.40
C LEU A 384 1.09 16.09 21.11
N GLU A 385 0.38 17.15 20.75
CA GLU A 385 0.35 18.38 21.55
C GLU A 385 -0.26 18.15 22.95
N ASP A 386 -1.11 17.16 23.11
CA ASP A 386 -1.69 16.80 24.40
C ASP A 386 -0.73 15.90 25.20
N PRO A 387 -0.26 16.32 26.40
CA PRO A 387 0.71 15.55 27.18
C PRO A 387 0.22 14.14 27.58
N MET A 388 -1.09 13.92 27.71
CA MET A 388 -1.65 12.61 28.01
C MET A 388 -1.45 11.66 26.83
N TRP A 389 -1.75 12.10 25.61
CA TRP A 389 -1.59 11.31 24.40
C TRP A 389 -0.13 11.13 24.00
N PHE A 390 0.70 12.12 24.27
CA PHE A 390 2.16 11.98 24.14
C PHE A 390 2.70 10.86 25.05
N SER A 391 2.29 10.83 26.32
CA SER A 391 2.68 9.73 27.22
C SER A 391 2.14 8.38 26.75
N ALA A 392 0.89 8.31 26.30
CA ALA A 392 0.29 7.09 25.77
C ALA A 392 1.01 6.60 24.50
N TYR A 393 1.48 7.52 23.65
CA TYR A 393 2.26 7.19 22.47
C TYR A 393 3.58 6.52 22.82
N ILE A 394 4.32 7.02 23.82
CA ILE A 394 5.56 6.40 24.30
C ILE A 394 5.29 5.00 24.88
N GLU A 395 4.22 4.86 25.69
CA GLU A 395 3.81 3.56 26.24
C GLU A 395 3.44 2.56 25.13
N LEU A 396 2.80 3.01 24.05
CA LEU A 396 2.49 2.18 22.89
C LEU A 396 3.75 1.73 22.15
N ILE A 397 4.74 2.60 21.98
CA ILE A 397 6.03 2.21 21.39
C ILE A 397 6.71 1.15 22.25
N ASP A 398 6.71 1.31 23.58
CA ASP A 398 7.26 0.31 24.51
C ASP A 398 6.56 -1.07 24.36
N GLU A 399 5.22 -1.07 24.36
CA GLU A 399 4.43 -2.28 24.11
C GLU A 399 4.77 -2.93 22.77
N ILE A 400 4.80 -2.14 21.70
CA ILE A 400 5.05 -2.61 20.33
C ILE A 400 6.46 -3.19 20.18
N VAL A 401 7.47 -2.53 20.72
CA VAL A 401 8.86 -2.99 20.66
C VAL A 401 9.03 -4.32 21.36
N HIS A 402 8.44 -4.48 22.55
CA HIS A 402 8.63 -5.68 23.37
C HIS A 402 7.72 -6.86 22.99
N HIS A 403 6.61 -6.62 22.30
CA HIS A 403 5.63 -7.68 21.98
C HIS A 403 5.42 -7.90 20.47
N GLY A 404 5.62 -6.88 19.66
CA GLY A 404 5.44 -6.94 18.19
C GLY A 404 6.74 -7.03 17.42
N TYR A 405 7.72 -6.18 17.74
CA TYR A 405 8.98 -6.01 17.01
C TYR A 405 10.16 -6.73 17.66
N THR A 406 9.96 -7.88 18.26
CA THR A 406 11.11 -8.61 18.84
C THR A 406 12.01 -9.17 17.74
N PRO A 407 13.37 -9.07 17.87
CA PRO A 407 14.28 -9.60 16.86
C PRO A 407 14.04 -11.06 16.53
N ASP A 408 13.79 -11.91 17.53
CA ASP A 408 13.53 -13.34 17.33
C ASP A 408 12.34 -13.57 16.39
N LYS A 409 11.22 -12.88 16.62
CA LYS A 409 10.00 -12.98 15.80
C LYS A 409 10.23 -12.49 14.37
N MET A 410 10.92 -11.36 14.23
CA MET A 410 11.21 -10.77 12.92
C MET A 410 12.17 -11.65 12.12
N HIS A 411 13.25 -12.15 12.74
CA HIS A 411 14.20 -13.05 12.10
C HIS A 411 13.55 -14.37 11.67
N GLU A 412 12.72 -14.98 12.52
CA GLU A 412 11.98 -16.20 12.17
C GLU A 412 11.09 -16.00 10.92
N ARG A 413 10.41 -14.87 10.83
CA ARG A 413 9.59 -14.52 9.64
C ARG A 413 10.44 -14.33 8.39
N ILE A 414 11.53 -13.58 8.51
CA ILE A 414 12.46 -13.34 7.39
C ILE A 414 12.99 -14.67 6.87
N ASP A 415 13.49 -15.53 7.75
CA ASP A 415 14.02 -16.85 7.39
C ASP A 415 12.96 -17.73 6.72
N THR A 416 11.79 -17.83 7.35
CA THR A 416 10.68 -18.66 6.87
C THR A 416 10.20 -18.22 5.49
N TRP A 417 9.98 -16.93 5.30
CA TRP A 417 9.46 -16.42 4.04
C TRP A 417 10.52 -16.35 2.95
N THR A 418 11.76 -16.08 3.30
CA THR A 418 12.90 -16.20 2.36
C THR A 418 13.00 -17.62 1.84
N ALA A 419 12.97 -18.63 2.72
CA ALA A 419 13.00 -20.03 2.30
C ALA A 419 11.81 -20.41 1.40
N GLN A 420 10.61 -19.88 1.70
CA GLN A 420 9.42 -20.10 0.90
C GLN A 420 9.54 -19.54 -0.54
N ILE A 421 10.09 -18.34 -0.69
CA ILE A 421 10.10 -17.63 -1.98
C ILE A 421 11.41 -17.80 -2.77
N GLN A 422 12.48 -18.28 -2.17
CA GLN A 422 13.83 -18.31 -2.75
C GLN A 422 13.85 -18.85 -4.19
N SER A 423 13.26 -20.03 -4.42
CA SER A 423 13.24 -20.63 -5.75
C SER A 423 12.47 -19.79 -6.78
N ALA A 424 11.43 -19.09 -6.36
CA ALA A 424 10.66 -18.21 -7.23
C ALA A 424 11.45 -16.94 -7.57
N VAL A 425 12.15 -16.36 -6.59
CA VAL A 425 13.05 -15.20 -6.80
C VAL A 425 14.18 -15.55 -7.76
N GLU A 426 14.83 -16.72 -7.57
CA GLU A 426 15.94 -17.17 -8.42
C GLU A 426 15.51 -17.35 -9.89
N GLN A 427 14.27 -17.77 -10.13
CA GLN A 427 13.69 -17.98 -11.44
C GLN A 427 13.14 -16.69 -12.08
N ASP A 428 12.90 -15.64 -11.32
CA ASP A 428 12.35 -14.37 -11.79
C ASP A 428 13.39 -13.62 -12.65
N GLN A 429 13.20 -13.67 -13.98
CA GLN A 429 14.08 -13.01 -14.94
C GLN A 429 13.73 -11.53 -15.17
N ASN A 430 12.56 -11.11 -14.67
CA ASN A 430 12.06 -9.73 -14.83
C ASN A 430 12.39 -8.83 -13.63
N LYS A 431 12.98 -9.38 -12.57
CA LYS A 431 13.48 -8.52 -11.49
C LYS A 431 14.73 -7.76 -11.95
N PRO A 432 14.92 -6.47 -11.60
CA PRO A 432 16.00 -5.63 -12.13
C PRO A 432 17.37 -5.86 -11.46
N TRP A 433 17.48 -6.81 -10.54
CA TRP A 433 18.70 -7.09 -9.76
C TRP A 433 19.03 -8.58 -9.72
N SER A 434 20.28 -8.91 -9.36
CA SER A 434 20.79 -10.27 -9.37
C SER A 434 20.33 -11.09 -8.15
N ASN A 435 20.41 -12.42 -8.25
CA ASN A 435 20.16 -13.33 -7.12
C ASN A 435 21.15 -13.11 -5.98
N GLU A 436 22.40 -12.72 -6.28
CA GLU A 436 23.40 -12.36 -5.27
C GLU A 436 22.96 -11.13 -4.49
N LYS A 437 22.50 -10.06 -5.20
CA LYS A 437 21.99 -8.85 -4.54
C LYS A 437 20.77 -9.12 -3.66
N TYR A 438 19.89 -10.05 -4.06
CA TYR A 438 18.79 -10.50 -3.20
C TYR A 438 19.28 -11.09 -1.87
N LEU A 439 20.28 -11.98 -1.92
CA LEU A 439 20.81 -12.61 -0.71
C LEU A 439 21.52 -11.61 0.21
N ASP A 440 22.27 -10.67 -0.37
CA ASP A 440 22.90 -9.59 0.39
C ASP A 440 21.86 -8.72 1.10
N GLU A 441 20.75 -8.39 0.42
CA GLU A 441 19.67 -7.57 0.99
C GLU A 441 18.86 -8.31 2.07
N VAL A 442 18.74 -9.63 2.00
CA VAL A 442 18.16 -10.43 3.08
C VAL A 442 19.05 -10.39 4.32
N GLU A 443 20.36 -10.51 4.17
CA GLU A 443 21.31 -10.37 5.29
C GLU A 443 21.27 -8.95 5.86
N ASP A 444 21.21 -7.93 5.01
CA ASP A 444 21.07 -6.53 5.41
C ASP A 444 19.78 -6.28 6.19
N LEU A 445 18.69 -6.95 5.83
CA LEU A 445 17.41 -6.87 6.54
C LEU A 445 17.52 -7.44 7.97
N HIS A 446 18.21 -8.55 8.15
CA HIS A 446 18.49 -9.09 9.49
C HIS A 446 19.31 -8.11 10.35
N ILE A 447 20.33 -7.50 9.76
CA ILE A 447 21.15 -6.50 10.46
C ILE A 447 20.31 -5.27 10.82
N TYR A 448 19.46 -4.81 9.89
CA TYR A 448 18.56 -3.69 10.15
C TYR A 448 17.62 -3.96 11.33
N VAL A 449 16.98 -5.11 11.35
CA VAL A 449 16.03 -5.49 12.41
C VAL A 449 16.70 -5.42 13.80
N GLN A 450 17.90 -5.99 13.92
CA GLN A 450 18.65 -5.97 15.17
C GLN A 450 19.05 -4.55 15.58
N ALA A 451 19.60 -3.78 14.64
CA ALA A 451 20.07 -2.42 14.92
C ALA A 451 18.90 -1.47 15.29
N ARG A 452 17.74 -1.63 14.61
CA ARG A 452 16.54 -0.86 14.92
C ARG A 452 16.01 -1.17 16.31
N PHE A 453 15.97 -2.44 16.68
CA PHE A 453 15.58 -2.86 18.04
C PHE A 453 16.50 -2.25 19.12
N GLU A 454 17.82 -2.35 18.95
CA GLU A 454 18.78 -1.78 19.89
C GLU A 454 18.66 -0.25 20.02
N PHE A 455 18.38 0.44 18.92
CA PHE A 455 18.12 1.87 18.95
C PHE A 455 16.85 2.20 19.73
N LEU A 456 15.75 1.47 19.48
CA LEU A 456 14.47 1.70 20.16
C LEU A 456 14.55 1.39 21.65
N GLU A 457 15.29 0.35 22.07
CA GLU A 457 15.58 0.05 23.46
C GLU A 457 16.28 1.21 24.16
N ALA A 458 17.33 1.76 23.52
CA ALA A 458 18.07 2.89 24.07
C ALA A 458 17.20 4.17 24.13
N TRP A 459 16.36 4.38 23.15
CA TRP A 459 15.40 5.49 23.11
C TRP A 459 14.37 5.38 24.24
N LEU A 460 13.79 4.19 24.44
CA LEU A 460 12.84 3.89 25.52
C LEU A 460 13.51 4.02 26.90
N GLU A 461 14.77 3.59 27.05
CA GLU A 461 15.50 3.74 28.32
C GLU A 461 15.61 5.21 28.74
N CYS A 462 15.81 6.12 27.80
CA CYS A 462 15.82 7.55 28.09
C CYS A 462 14.47 8.04 28.66
N TRP A 463 13.38 7.79 27.96
CA TRP A 463 12.06 8.26 28.37
C TRP A 463 11.60 7.58 29.69
N ASN A 464 11.80 6.30 29.86
CA ASN A 464 11.43 5.53 31.04
C ASN A 464 12.24 5.91 32.30
N ASN A 465 13.43 6.45 32.14
CA ASN A 465 14.27 6.95 33.24
C ASN A 465 14.02 8.42 33.59
N GLY A 466 12.93 9.02 33.09
CA GLY A 466 12.53 10.37 33.36
C GLY A 466 13.24 11.41 32.49
N GLY A 467 13.64 11.00 31.30
CA GLY A 467 14.07 11.91 30.26
C GLY A 467 12.97 12.93 29.91
N VAL A 468 13.40 14.07 29.44
CA VAL A 468 12.53 15.19 29.04
C VAL A 468 12.83 15.55 27.60
N ASP A 469 11.83 16.12 26.94
CA ASP A 469 12.00 16.74 25.62
C ASP A 469 13.02 17.90 25.72
N ASP A 470 14.05 17.88 24.90
CA ASP A 470 15.09 18.93 24.83
C ASP A 470 14.59 20.24 24.20
N GLY A 471 13.35 20.26 23.74
CA GLY A 471 12.68 21.37 23.05
C GLY A 471 12.65 21.21 21.53
N ASP A 472 13.32 20.20 21.00
CA ASP A 472 13.31 19.80 19.59
C ASP A 472 12.67 18.41 19.39
N GLY A 473 12.13 17.79 20.49
CA GLY A 473 11.45 16.50 20.47
C GLY A 473 12.36 15.32 20.82
N TYR A 474 13.65 15.50 20.97
CA TYR A 474 14.57 14.43 21.36
C TYR A 474 14.59 14.25 22.88
N CYS A 475 14.75 13.00 23.31
CA CYS A 475 14.85 12.70 24.72
C CYS A 475 16.25 13.10 25.27
N GLU A 476 16.28 14.01 26.24
CA GLU A 476 17.46 14.33 27.03
C GLU A 476 17.42 13.61 28.37
N SER A 477 18.43 12.81 28.66
CA SER A 477 18.56 12.12 29.95
C SER A 477 18.76 13.13 31.08
N PRO A 478 18.14 12.88 32.28
CA PRO A 478 18.20 13.79 33.40
C PRO A 478 19.59 13.95 34.02
#